data_50355730a92f2955f4876efac74edb21
#
_entry.id   50355730a92f2955f4876efac74edb21
#
_cell.length_a   1.000
_cell.length_b   1.000
_cell.length_c   1.000
_cell.angle_alpha   90.00
_cell.angle_beta   90.00
_cell.angle_gamma   90.00
#
_symmetry.space_group_name_H-M   'P 1'
#
loop_
_entity.id
_entity.type
_entity.pdbx_description
1 polymer ?
#
loop_
_entity_poly.entity_id
_entity_poly.type
_entity_poly.pdbx_seq_one_letter_code
_entity_poly.pdbx_strand_id
1 'polypeptide(L)'
;MLAGKSGTRRTHSAGAKATAGGLAILMVSLTLGGALAEPLNTIDPDARYPEGPLWRDGTLFYVEYAPSTIKYWDGQRTALYWHAAGCGPSALIPFNGHLLIACYDANSLVELDANGKVARTIRADSSGKTFIGPNDFAADSHGGIYFSASGVYDLKAPIGGAVLHMTADGKRITEVANTIHYANGLTLTKDRQHLLVAEMLAGRVLSFPIEADGKLGARTVWARLRDLAPPTPHEDAYNGPDGLKLGPDGHYYIAQNGSARVLVVTEERKLLRTIDVPTPYVTNIAFGPAGSGTVFITGAFEQWKPPFPGAVYRWGPATR
;
A
#
# COMPACT_ATOMS: atom_id res chain seq x y z
N MET A 1 -27.61 73.23 -58.71
CA MET A 1 -26.79 74.42 -58.99
C MET A 1 -25.32 74.02 -58.87
N LEU A 2 -24.68 74.14 -60.06
CA LEU A 2 -23.28 74.47 -60.28
C LEU A 2 -22.21 73.57 -59.66
N ALA A 3 -21.51 72.70 -60.38
CA ALA A 3 -20.40 72.99 -61.29
C ALA A 3 -19.10 73.23 -60.48
N GLY A 4 -17.99 72.60 -60.65
CA GLY A 4 -17.32 72.13 -61.79
C GLY A 4 -15.85 71.88 -61.53
N LYS A 5 -15.25 71.13 -62.46
CA LYS A 5 -13.89 71.13 -62.93
C LYS A 5 -12.76 70.59 -62.13
N SER A 6 -12.19 69.41 -62.47
CA SER A 6 -11.12 69.22 -63.48
C SER A 6 -9.74 69.68 -63.06
N GLY A 7 -8.83 68.74 -63.03
CA GLY A 7 -7.40 69.02 -62.92
C GLY A 7 -6.54 67.74 -62.93
N THR A 8 -6.23 67.28 -64.12
CA THR A 8 -5.21 66.30 -64.45
C THR A 8 -3.80 66.82 -64.18
N ARG A 9 -2.93 66.06 -63.55
CA ARG A 9 -1.47 66.01 -63.87
C ARG A 9 -0.83 64.66 -63.52
N ARG A 10 -0.22 64.17 -64.57
CA ARG A 10 0.72 63.07 -64.55
C ARG A 10 2.00 63.41 -63.68
N THR A 11 2.65 62.47 -63.04
CA THR A 11 3.97 61.92 -63.41
C THR A 11 4.64 61.13 -62.35
N HIS A 12 5.29 60.13 -62.81
CA HIS A 12 6.51 59.43 -62.33
C HIS A 12 6.37 58.28 -61.39
N SER A 13 6.68 57.15 -61.97
CA SER A 13 7.04 55.86 -61.39
C SER A 13 8.33 55.96 -60.56
N ALA A 14 8.34 55.40 -59.32
CA ALA A 14 9.51 54.90 -58.73
C ALA A 14 9.15 53.52 -58.08
N GLY A 15 9.74 52.49 -58.60
CA GLY A 15 9.57 51.14 -58.13
C GLY A 15 10.27 50.94 -56.78
N ALA A 16 9.53 50.51 -55.81
CA ALA A 16 10.05 49.99 -54.58
C ALA A 16 9.81 48.50 -54.53
N LYS A 17 10.88 47.74 -54.59
CA LYS A 17 10.85 46.25 -54.34
C LYS A 17 10.44 46.00 -52.90
N ALA A 18 9.28 45.44 -52.70
CA ALA A 18 8.87 44.91 -51.40
C ALA A 18 9.50 43.51 -51.21
N THR A 19 10.45 43.45 -50.29
CA THR A 19 10.96 42.18 -49.77
C THR A 19 9.90 41.60 -48.81
N ALA A 20 9.30 40.49 -49.22
CA ALA A 20 8.38 39.72 -48.37
C ALA A 20 9.24 39.00 -47.29
N GLY A 21 9.24 39.57 -46.09
CA GLY A 21 9.74 38.89 -44.91
C GLY A 21 8.68 37.89 -44.40
N GLY A 22 8.86 36.62 -44.72
CA GLY A 22 8.00 35.57 -44.18
C GLY A 22 8.22 35.39 -42.68
N LEU A 23 7.23 35.74 -41.88
CA LEU A 23 7.17 35.45 -40.47
C LEU A 23 6.82 33.96 -40.30
N ALA A 24 7.82 33.10 -40.09
CA ALA A 24 7.58 31.71 -39.77
C ALA A 24 7.02 31.64 -38.34
N ILE A 25 5.73 31.44 -38.18
CA ILE A 25 5.10 31.10 -36.90
C ILE A 25 5.46 29.67 -36.60
N LEU A 26 6.41 29.49 -35.64
CA LEU A 26 6.74 28.18 -35.05
C LEU A 26 5.56 27.76 -34.17
N MET A 27 4.67 26.93 -34.71
CA MET A 27 3.68 26.26 -33.88
C MET A 27 4.37 25.22 -33.07
N VAL A 28 4.66 25.54 -31.78
CA VAL A 28 5.03 24.56 -30.80
C VAL A 28 3.77 23.79 -30.40
N SER A 29 3.60 22.62 -30.99
CA SER A 29 2.58 21.66 -30.57
C SER A 29 2.99 21.16 -29.18
N LEU A 30 2.43 21.74 -28.11
CA LEU A 30 2.43 21.12 -26.80
C LEU A 30 1.54 19.88 -26.93
N THR A 31 2.14 18.73 -27.16
CA THR A 31 1.49 17.45 -26.87
C THR A 31 1.39 17.38 -25.34
N LEU A 32 0.21 17.67 -24.79
CA LEU A 32 -0.19 17.22 -23.48
C LEU A 32 -0.15 15.67 -23.54
N GLY A 33 0.99 15.11 -23.21
CA GLY A 33 1.13 13.69 -22.95
C GLY A 33 0.27 13.37 -21.74
N GLY A 34 -0.99 13.02 -21.95
CA GLY A 34 -1.78 12.37 -20.93
C GLY A 34 -0.99 11.13 -20.52
N ALA A 35 -0.50 11.10 -19.26
CA ALA A 35 0.09 9.90 -18.72
C ALA A 35 -0.97 8.80 -18.86
N LEU A 36 -0.70 7.82 -19.72
CA LEU A 36 -1.54 6.63 -19.81
C LEU A 36 -1.58 6.02 -18.41
N ALA A 37 -2.78 5.67 -17.94
CA ALA A 37 -2.91 4.97 -16.68
C ALA A 37 -2.05 3.70 -16.73
N GLU A 38 -1.20 3.49 -15.73
CA GLU A 38 -0.40 2.29 -15.64
C GLU A 38 -1.30 1.05 -15.63
N PRO A 39 -0.99 0.00 -16.40
CA PRO A 39 -1.87 -1.15 -16.51
C PRO A 39 -1.95 -1.91 -15.18
N LEU A 40 -3.18 -2.26 -14.80
CA LEU A 40 -3.45 -3.20 -13.73
C LEU A 40 -3.70 -4.58 -14.35
N ASN A 41 -2.89 -5.57 -13.98
CA ASN A 41 -2.99 -6.94 -14.46
C ASN A 41 -3.33 -7.87 -13.30
N THR A 42 -4.27 -8.78 -13.51
CA THR A 42 -4.60 -9.83 -12.52
C THR A 42 -3.57 -10.95 -12.62
N ILE A 43 -2.98 -11.31 -11.47
CA ILE A 43 -2.01 -12.40 -11.32
C ILE A 43 -2.73 -13.70 -10.91
N ASP A 44 -3.56 -13.61 -9.86
CA ASP A 44 -4.37 -14.71 -9.37
C ASP A 44 -5.82 -14.24 -9.22
N PRO A 45 -6.73 -14.65 -10.14
CA PRO A 45 -8.15 -14.27 -10.07
C PRO A 45 -8.95 -15.12 -9.08
N ASP A 46 -8.39 -16.23 -8.61
CA ASP A 46 -9.07 -17.23 -7.78
C ASP A 46 -8.55 -17.26 -6.33
N ALA A 47 -7.81 -16.22 -5.94
CA ALA A 47 -7.32 -16.08 -4.57
C ALA A 47 -8.48 -15.93 -3.58
N ARG A 48 -8.29 -16.39 -2.34
CA ARG A 48 -9.33 -16.39 -1.30
C ARG A 48 -8.93 -15.54 -0.13
N TYR A 49 -9.42 -14.30 -0.08
CA TYR A 49 -9.02 -13.27 0.86
C TYR A 49 -7.49 -13.14 0.91
N PRO A 50 -6.88 -12.77 -0.23
CA PRO A 50 -5.43 -12.65 -0.30
C PRO A 50 -4.96 -11.45 0.53
N GLU A 51 -3.85 -11.65 1.24
CA GLU A 51 -3.23 -10.71 2.16
C GLU A 51 -1.70 -10.78 2.10
N GLY A 52 -1.05 -9.87 2.84
CA GLY A 52 0.36 -9.89 3.16
C GLY A 52 1.30 -10.21 2.00
N PRO A 53 1.20 -9.51 0.86
CA PRO A 53 2.09 -9.77 -0.25
C PRO A 53 3.53 -9.42 0.12
N LEU A 54 4.48 -10.24 -0.33
CA LEU A 54 5.91 -10.09 -0.11
C LEU A 54 6.66 -10.42 -1.40
N TRP A 55 7.35 -9.42 -1.97
CA TRP A 55 8.29 -9.66 -3.06
C TRP A 55 9.66 -10.04 -2.51
N ARG A 56 10.16 -11.21 -2.88
CA ARG A 56 11.45 -11.72 -2.45
C ARG A 56 12.10 -12.56 -3.54
N ASP A 57 13.35 -12.30 -3.85
CA ASP A 57 14.19 -13.12 -4.74
C ASP A 57 13.53 -13.44 -6.10
N GLY A 58 12.89 -12.46 -6.73
CA GLY A 58 12.22 -12.62 -8.02
C GLY A 58 10.83 -13.28 -7.95
N THR A 59 10.30 -13.51 -6.76
CA THR A 59 9.05 -14.23 -6.52
C THR A 59 8.12 -13.37 -5.64
N LEU A 60 6.85 -13.33 -5.99
CA LEU A 60 5.81 -12.77 -5.13
C LEU A 60 5.22 -13.88 -4.27
N PHE A 61 5.37 -13.77 -2.95
CA PHE A 61 4.60 -14.55 -1.99
C PHE A 61 3.39 -13.76 -1.54
N TYR A 62 2.31 -14.43 -1.21
CA TYR A 62 1.12 -13.84 -0.58
C TYR A 62 0.40 -14.90 0.23
N VAL A 63 -0.33 -14.46 1.24
CA VAL A 63 -1.15 -15.36 2.04
C VAL A 63 -2.58 -15.39 1.50
N GLU A 64 -3.28 -16.48 1.74
CA GLU A 64 -4.73 -16.58 1.62
C GLU A 64 -5.30 -16.91 2.99
N TYR A 65 -5.98 -15.93 3.56
CA TYR A 65 -6.53 -16.04 4.91
C TYR A 65 -7.51 -17.22 5.06
N ALA A 66 -8.50 -17.29 4.16
CA ALA A 66 -9.59 -18.26 4.29
C ALA A 66 -9.13 -19.72 4.23
N PRO A 67 -8.31 -20.17 3.24
CA PRO A 67 -7.83 -21.54 3.20
C PRO A 67 -6.60 -21.77 4.08
N SER A 68 -6.11 -20.76 4.80
CA SER A 68 -4.91 -20.82 5.64
C SER A 68 -3.65 -21.25 4.86
N THR A 69 -3.42 -20.64 3.70
CA THR A 69 -2.30 -20.96 2.80
C THR A 69 -1.36 -19.79 2.58
N ILE A 70 -0.15 -20.11 2.17
CA ILE A 70 0.76 -19.21 1.48
C ILE A 70 0.90 -19.72 0.06
N LYS A 71 0.71 -18.84 -0.91
CA LYS A 71 1.01 -19.08 -2.32
C LYS A 71 2.20 -18.25 -2.75
N TYR A 72 2.76 -18.61 -3.90
CA TYR A 72 3.73 -17.78 -4.60
C TYR A 72 3.39 -17.67 -6.09
N TRP A 73 3.86 -16.59 -6.70
CA TRP A 73 3.85 -16.36 -8.14
C TRP A 73 5.29 -16.14 -8.63
N ASP A 74 5.72 -16.95 -9.61
CA ASP A 74 7.09 -16.95 -10.15
C ASP A 74 7.26 -16.09 -11.42
N GLY A 75 6.26 -15.31 -11.77
CA GLY A 75 6.20 -14.53 -13.01
C GLY A 75 5.36 -15.20 -14.10
N GLN A 76 5.01 -16.47 -13.97
CA GLN A 76 4.24 -17.25 -14.94
C GLN A 76 3.02 -17.94 -14.34
N ARG A 77 3.18 -18.55 -13.17
CA ARG A 77 2.13 -19.33 -12.50
C ARG A 77 2.10 -19.09 -11.01
N THR A 78 0.95 -19.35 -10.40
CA THR A 78 0.79 -19.41 -8.96
C THR A 78 0.86 -20.86 -8.48
N ALA A 79 1.45 -21.08 -7.29
CA ALA A 79 1.49 -22.38 -6.66
C ALA A 79 1.45 -22.27 -5.14
N LEU A 80 1.05 -23.37 -4.48
CA LEU A 80 1.06 -23.49 -3.03
C LEU A 80 2.50 -23.55 -2.51
N TYR A 81 2.82 -22.76 -1.52
CA TYR A 81 4.08 -22.78 -0.80
C TYR A 81 3.95 -23.46 0.57
N TRP A 82 2.90 -23.12 1.33
CA TRP A 82 2.68 -23.63 2.68
C TRP A 82 1.20 -23.62 3.06
N HIS A 83 0.82 -24.50 4.00
CA HIS A 83 -0.53 -24.58 4.53
C HIS A 83 -0.51 -25.00 6.01
N ALA A 84 -1.32 -24.35 6.82
CA ALA A 84 -1.61 -24.78 8.19
C ALA A 84 -3.04 -24.44 8.60
N ALA A 85 -3.87 -25.44 8.69
CA ALA A 85 -5.27 -25.28 9.05
C ALA A 85 -5.45 -24.48 10.36
N GLY A 86 -6.31 -23.48 10.34
CA GLY A 86 -6.62 -22.62 11.47
C GLY A 86 -5.56 -21.53 11.76
N CYS A 87 -4.53 -21.36 10.91
CA CYS A 87 -3.60 -20.23 11.02
C CYS A 87 -4.32 -18.90 10.73
N GLY A 88 -5.11 -18.84 9.65
CA GLY A 88 -5.64 -17.56 9.15
C GLY A 88 -4.52 -16.56 8.89
N PRO A 89 -3.58 -16.84 7.97
CA PRO A 89 -2.40 -16.00 7.80
C PRO A 89 -2.78 -14.64 7.23
N SER A 90 -2.17 -13.57 7.74
CA SER A 90 -2.43 -12.18 7.34
C SER A 90 -1.21 -11.47 6.77
N ALA A 91 0.01 -11.84 7.18
CA ALA A 91 1.22 -11.22 6.65
C ALA A 91 2.44 -12.14 6.70
N LEU A 92 3.46 -11.74 5.94
CA LEU A 92 4.76 -12.38 5.83
C LEU A 92 5.89 -11.36 5.97
N ILE A 93 6.97 -11.73 6.66
CA ILE A 93 8.21 -10.95 6.67
C ILE A 93 9.43 -11.88 6.73
N PRO A 94 10.51 -11.60 5.98
CA PRO A 94 11.80 -12.26 6.22
C PRO A 94 12.36 -11.85 7.57
N PHE A 95 12.80 -12.82 8.36
CA PHE A 95 13.40 -12.58 9.66
C PHE A 95 14.47 -13.62 9.96
N ASN A 96 15.72 -13.20 10.20
CA ASN A 96 16.86 -14.07 10.55
C ASN A 96 17.07 -15.28 9.59
N GLY A 97 16.89 -15.06 8.28
CA GLY A 97 17.01 -16.12 7.27
C GLY A 97 15.80 -17.04 7.15
N HIS A 98 14.80 -16.84 7.99
CA HIS A 98 13.52 -17.53 8.02
C HIS A 98 12.40 -16.68 7.40
N LEU A 99 11.21 -17.24 7.29
CA LEU A 99 9.98 -16.52 6.95
C LEU A 99 9.07 -16.51 8.16
N LEU A 100 8.76 -15.33 8.68
CA LEU A 100 7.82 -15.16 9.79
C LEU A 100 6.43 -14.87 9.25
N ILE A 101 5.42 -15.54 9.81
CA ILE A 101 4.03 -15.48 9.40
C ILE A 101 3.19 -14.97 10.57
N ALA A 102 2.33 -13.99 10.34
CA ALA A 102 1.27 -13.64 11.27
C ALA A 102 0.09 -14.58 11.05
N CYS A 103 -0.20 -15.45 12.03
CA CYS A 103 -1.36 -16.34 12.05
C CYS A 103 -2.47 -15.69 12.88
N TYR A 104 -3.32 -14.90 12.23
CA TYR A 104 -4.36 -14.09 12.86
C TYR A 104 -5.32 -14.94 13.71
N ASP A 105 -5.92 -15.97 13.13
CA ASP A 105 -6.90 -16.83 13.85
C ASP A 105 -6.25 -17.67 14.95
N ALA A 106 -5.01 -18.12 14.71
CA ALA A 106 -4.28 -18.91 15.69
C ALA A 106 -3.66 -18.06 16.82
N ASN A 107 -3.79 -16.73 16.78
CA ASN A 107 -3.17 -15.81 17.73
C ASN A 107 -1.69 -16.11 17.94
N SER A 108 -0.94 -16.30 16.85
CA SER A 108 0.46 -16.72 16.91
C SER A 108 1.29 -16.17 15.75
N LEU A 109 2.60 -16.09 15.99
CA LEU A 109 3.57 -15.97 14.91
C LEU A 109 4.15 -17.35 14.65
N VAL A 110 4.26 -17.73 13.38
CA VAL A 110 4.88 -18.98 12.94
C VAL A 110 6.13 -18.65 12.14
N GLU A 111 7.25 -19.27 12.49
CA GLU A 111 8.54 -19.11 11.83
C GLU A 111 8.83 -20.36 10.99
N LEU A 112 9.01 -20.18 9.69
CA LEU A 112 9.40 -21.25 8.76
C LEU A 112 10.88 -21.15 8.45
N ASP A 113 11.58 -22.29 8.51
CA ASP A 113 12.94 -22.40 8.03
C ASP A 113 13.03 -22.31 6.49
N ALA A 114 14.25 -22.37 5.97
CA ALA A 114 14.50 -22.29 4.52
C ALA A 114 13.85 -23.44 3.71
N ASN A 115 13.44 -24.53 4.38
CA ASN A 115 12.77 -25.69 3.76
C ASN A 115 11.23 -25.60 3.89
N GLY A 116 10.70 -24.51 4.44
CA GLY A 116 9.27 -24.35 4.68
C GLY A 116 8.73 -25.15 5.87
N LYS A 117 9.60 -25.66 6.75
CA LYS A 117 9.18 -26.35 7.97
C LYS A 117 9.04 -25.37 9.12
N VAL A 118 8.06 -25.62 9.99
CA VAL A 118 7.88 -24.82 11.20
C VAL A 118 9.07 -25.01 12.14
N ALA A 119 9.83 -23.95 12.32
CA ALA A 119 10.96 -23.90 13.27
C ALA A 119 10.49 -23.47 14.66
N ARG A 120 9.55 -22.53 14.75
CA ARG A 120 9.04 -22.00 16.00
C ARG A 120 7.62 -21.48 15.85
N THR A 121 6.84 -21.56 16.93
CA THR A 121 5.54 -20.90 17.10
C THR A 121 5.55 -20.07 18.35
N ILE A 122 5.17 -18.79 18.25
CA ILE A 122 5.18 -17.81 19.33
C ILE A 122 3.74 -17.36 19.57
N ARG A 123 3.24 -17.42 20.81
CA ARG A 123 1.84 -17.10 21.15
C ARG A 123 1.68 -15.98 22.17
N ALA A 124 2.79 -15.54 22.77
CA ALA A 124 2.78 -14.54 23.81
C ALA A 124 4.02 -13.65 23.74
N ASP A 125 3.92 -12.48 24.30
CA ASP A 125 5.06 -11.60 24.54
C ASP A 125 5.95 -12.13 25.68
N SER A 126 7.02 -11.42 25.97
CA SER A 126 7.99 -11.82 27.01
C SER A 126 7.46 -11.72 28.44
N SER A 127 6.30 -11.09 28.64
CA SER A 127 5.57 -11.10 29.93
C SER A 127 4.62 -12.28 30.10
N GLY A 128 4.40 -13.06 29.04
CA GLY A 128 3.41 -14.13 28.99
C GLY A 128 2.02 -13.69 28.55
N LYS A 129 1.84 -12.41 28.17
CA LYS A 129 0.57 -11.90 27.61
C LYS A 129 0.41 -12.38 26.17
N THR A 130 -0.68 -13.08 25.88
CA THR A 130 -1.05 -13.47 24.51
C THR A 130 -1.41 -12.25 23.69
N PHE A 131 -0.96 -12.19 22.44
CA PHE A 131 -1.45 -11.21 21.47
C PHE A 131 -2.66 -11.75 20.73
N ILE A 132 -3.56 -10.86 20.31
CA ILE A 132 -4.82 -11.23 19.66
C ILE A 132 -4.81 -10.69 18.24
N GLY A 133 -4.94 -11.59 17.26
CA GLY A 133 -4.97 -11.24 15.84
C GLY A 133 -3.68 -10.57 15.37
N PRO A 134 -2.49 -11.23 15.46
CA PRO A 134 -1.30 -10.68 14.82
C PRO A 134 -1.57 -10.49 13.33
N ASN A 135 -1.22 -9.31 12.79
CA ASN A 135 -1.71 -8.91 11.48
C ASN A 135 -0.61 -8.55 10.48
N ASP A 136 0.11 -7.46 10.64
CA ASP A 136 1.12 -7.01 9.68
C ASP A 136 2.47 -6.72 10.35
N PHE A 137 3.52 -6.56 9.55
CA PHE A 137 4.89 -6.40 9.99
C PHE A 137 5.57 -5.18 9.35
N ALA A 138 6.50 -4.58 10.12
CA ALA A 138 7.50 -3.64 9.61
C ALA A 138 8.86 -3.95 10.22
N ALA A 139 9.90 -4.07 9.38
CA ALA A 139 11.27 -4.19 9.85
C ALA A 139 11.71 -2.90 10.55
N ASP A 140 12.36 -2.99 11.71
CA ASP A 140 12.97 -1.84 12.37
C ASP A 140 14.34 -1.50 11.74
N SER A 141 15.00 -0.48 12.27
CA SER A 141 16.31 -0.05 11.75
C SER A 141 17.50 -0.88 12.30
N HIS A 142 17.25 -1.83 13.19
CA HIS A 142 18.27 -2.55 13.94
C HIS A 142 18.16 -4.09 13.78
N GLY A 143 17.38 -4.54 12.80
CA GLY A 143 17.16 -5.96 12.50
C GLY A 143 16.04 -6.62 13.30
N GLY A 144 15.37 -5.89 14.17
CA GLY A 144 14.11 -6.31 14.80
C GLY A 144 12.90 -6.01 13.92
N ILE A 145 11.72 -6.26 14.45
CA ILE A 145 10.46 -5.99 13.76
C ILE A 145 9.42 -5.40 14.71
N TYR A 146 8.58 -4.52 14.17
CA TYR A 146 7.28 -4.19 14.74
C TYR A 146 6.22 -5.08 14.10
N PHE A 147 5.23 -5.48 14.88
CA PHE A 147 4.03 -6.12 14.33
C PHE A 147 2.78 -5.61 15.04
N SER A 148 1.70 -5.54 14.28
CA SER A 148 0.39 -5.22 14.82
C SER A 148 -0.29 -6.50 15.35
N ALA A 149 -1.01 -6.35 16.44
CA ALA A 149 -1.99 -7.29 16.93
C ALA A 149 -3.34 -6.56 16.93
N SER A 150 -4.22 -6.91 15.99
CA SER A 150 -5.39 -6.09 15.67
C SER A 150 -6.42 -6.02 16.80
N GLY A 151 -6.49 -7.06 17.63
CA GLY A 151 -7.62 -7.25 18.53
C GLY A 151 -8.84 -7.84 17.82
N VAL A 152 -10.02 -7.59 18.37
CA VAL A 152 -11.28 -8.13 17.83
C VAL A 152 -11.83 -7.20 16.74
N TYR A 153 -12.23 -7.78 15.60
CA TYR A 153 -12.86 -7.04 14.50
C TYR A 153 -14.36 -6.85 14.76
N ASP A 154 -14.68 -6.02 15.73
CA ASP A 154 -16.04 -5.65 16.10
C ASP A 154 -16.05 -4.22 16.67
N LEU A 155 -16.88 -3.36 16.13
CA LEU A 155 -17.06 -1.96 16.57
C LEU A 155 -17.56 -1.83 18.02
N LYS A 156 -18.19 -2.87 18.55
CA LYS A 156 -18.71 -2.93 19.93
C LYS A 156 -17.76 -3.57 20.92
N ALA A 157 -16.71 -4.25 20.44
CA ALA A 157 -15.73 -4.86 21.31
C ALA A 157 -14.86 -3.80 22.00
N PRO A 158 -14.27 -4.11 23.16
CA PRO A 158 -13.25 -3.26 23.75
C PRO A 158 -12.09 -3.03 22.78
N ILE A 159 -11.58 -1.80 22.73
CA ILE A 159 -10.44 -1.46 21.87
C ILE A 159 -9.19 -2.14 22.41
N GLY A 160 -8.79 -3.24 21.77
CA GLY A 160 -7.71 -4.11 22.23
C GLY A 160 -6.52 -4.21 21.28
N GLY A 161 -6.51 -3.46 20.18
CA GLY A 161 -5.40 -3.50 19.24
C GLY A 161 -4.12 -2.90 19.82
N ALA A 162 -2.99 -3.49 19.45
CA ALA A 162 -1.66 -3.19 19.97
C ALA A 162 -0.59 -3.22 18.87
N VAL A 163 0.56 -2.62 19.17
CA VAL A 163 1.81 -2.83 18.43
C VAL A 163 2.81 -3.48 19.38
N LEU A 164 3.47 -4.52 18.89
CA LEU A 164 4.54 -5.19 19.60
C LEU A 164 5.86 -5.02 18.84
N HIS A 165 6.95 -5.03 19.57
CA HIS A 165 8.31 -5.01 19.03
C HIS A 165 9.03 -6.31 19.40
N MET A 166 9.59 -6.97 18.40
CA MET A 166 10.46 -8.14 18.58
C MET A 166 11.90 -7.73 18.26
N THR A 167 12.82 -8.02 19.21
CA THR A 167 14.25 -7.73 19.05
C THR A 167 14.88 -8.52 17.91
N ALA A 168 16.00 -8.03 17.36
CA ALA A 168 16.72 -8.64 16.25
C ALA A 168 17.08 -10.12 16.45
N ASP A 169 17.39 -10.52 17.69
CA ASP A 169 17.66 -11.93 18.05
C ASP A 169 16.39 -12.78 18.21
N GLY A 170 15.21 -12.16 18.07
CA GLY A 170 13.92 -12.82 18.19
C GLY A 170 13.56 -13.32 19.60
N LYS A 171 14.30 -12.91 20.63
CA LYS A 171 14.13 -13.45 21.99
C LYS A 171 13.19 -12.63 22.87
N ARG A 172 13.11 -11.33 22.64
CA ARG A 172 12.26 -10.44 23.41
C ARG A 172 11.15 -9.87 22.55
N ILE A 173 9.93 -10.02 22.99
CA ILE A 173 8.74 -9.41 22.41
C ILE A 173 8.09 -8.55 23.49
N THR A 174 7.85 -7.28 23.18
CA THR A 174 7.29 -6.32 24.13
C THR A 174 6.15 -5.54 23.47
N GLU A 175 5.03 -5.39 24.16
CA GLU A 175 3.99 -4.44 23.75
C GLU A 175 4.53 -3.02 23.91
N VAL A 176 4.54 -2.25 22.81
CA VAL A 176 5.10 -0.90 22.77
C VAL A 176 4.03 0.18 22.52
N ALA A 177 2.84 -0.21 22.06
CA ALA A 177 1.65 0.65 22.01
C ALA A 177 0.40 -0.21 22.11
N ASN A 178 -0.70 0.38 22.59
CA ASN A 178 -2.00 -0.29 22.75
C ASN A 178 -3.17 0.66 22.53
N THR A 179 -4.39 0.17 22.77
CA THR A 179 -5.64 0.95 22.64
C THR A 179 -5.76 1.54 21.23
N ILE A 180 -5.51 0.71 20.22
CA ILE A 180 -5.64 1.02 18.80
C ILE A 180 -6.89 0.29 18.29
N HIS A 181 -7.80 1.03 17.65
CA HIS A 181 -9.06 0.45 17.19
C HIS A 181 -8.84 -0.35 15.90
N TYR A 182 -8.43 -1.61 16.05
CA TYR A 182 -8.01 -2.55 15.02
C TYR A 182 -6.70 -2.10 14.34
N ALA A 183 -5.57 -2.36 15.02
CA ALA A 183 -4.24 -2.11 14.47
C ALA A 183 -3.99 -3.01 13.27
N ASN A 184 -3.67 -2.42 12.10
CA ASN A 184 -3.49 -3.14 10.86
C ASN A 184 -2.10 -2.84 10.26
N GLY A 185 -2.00 -2.45 9.00
CA GLY A 185 -0.76 -2.17 8.31
C GLY A 185 0.15 -1.19 9.05
N LEU A 186 1.44 -1.42 8.99
CA LEU A 186 2.42 -0.54 9.63
C LEU A 186 3.68 -0.39 8.76
N THR A 187 4.33 0.77 8.88
CA THR A 187 5.58 1.08 8.19
C THR A 187 6.37 2.16 8.92
N LEU A 188 7.69 2.20 8.73
CA LEU A 188 8.47 3.31 9.22
C LEU A 188 8.33 4.53 8.29
N THR A 189 8.49 5.73 8.85
CA THR A 189 8.71 6.94 8.07
C THR A 189 10.05 6.87 7.30
N LYS A 190 10.18 7.69 6.27
CA LYS A 190 11.38 7.73 5.42
C LYS A 190 12.65 8.02 6.22
N ASP A 191 12.58 8.91 7.21
CA ASP A 191 13.66 9.22 8.13
C ASP A 191 13.86 8.16 9.23
N ARG A 192 12.96 7.16 9.30
CA ARG A 192 12.94 6.08 10.29
C ARG A 192 12.80 6.54 11.74
N GLN A 193 12.32 7.77 11.95
CA GLN A 193 12.11 8.31 13.30
C GLN A 193 10.72 8.02 13.85
N HIS A 194 9.78 7.60 13.00
CA HIS A 194 8.41 7.28 13.42
C HIS A 194 7.95 5.96 12.84
N LEU A 195 7.09 5.29 13.59
CA LEU A 195 6.28 4.18 13.11
C LEU A 195 4.88 4.72 12.78
N LEU A 196 4.43 4.52 11.54
CA LEU A 196 3.07 4.75 11.12
C LEU A 196 2.26 3.47 11.27
N VAL A 197 1.04 3.57 11.80
CA VAL A 197 0.15 2.43 12.05
C VAL A 197 -1.25 2.76 11.54
N ALA A 198 -1.80 1.91 10.70
CA ALA A 198 -3.19 1.97 10.29
C ALA A 198 -4.11 1.61 11.46
N GLU A 199 -4.98 2.52 11.86
CA GLU A 199 -6.06 2.29 12.81
C GLU A 199 -7.36 2.18 12.01
N MET A 200 -7.65 0.93 11.58
CA MET A 200 -8.64 0.64 10.55
C MET A 200 -10.04 1.09 10.92
N LEU A 201 -10.55 0.63 12.06
CA LEU A 201 -11.91 0.96 12.50
C LEU A 201 -12.10 2.42 12.98
N ALA A 202 -11.01 3.21 12.99
CA ALA A 202 -11.06 4.65 13.23
C ALA A 202 -10.79 5.49 11.96
N GLY A 203 -10.58 4.85 10.80
CA GLY A 203 -10.38 5.50 9.52
C GLY A 203 -9.18 6.46 9.47
N ARG A 204 -8.09 6.12 10.17
CA ARG A 204 -6.92 7.00 10.28
C ARG A 204 -5.60 6.24 10.38
N VAL A 205 -4.52 6.92 10.11
CA VAL A 205 -3.15 6.48 10.34
C VAL A 205 -2.58 7.23 11.55
N LEU A 206 -2.05 6.49 12.49
CA LEU A 206 -1.35 6.99 13.67
C LEU A 206 0.15 7.12 13.39
N SER A 207 0.83 8.02 14.08
CA SER A 207 2.29 8.18 14.08
C SER A 207 2.80 8.10 15.50
N PHE A 208 3.82 7.27 15.71
CA PHE A 208 4.49 7.10 16.99
C PHE A 208 5.97 7.44 16.82
N PRO A 209 6.54 8.38 17.57
CA PRO A 209 8.00 8.55 17.62
C PRO A 209 8.66 7.25 18.08
N ILE A 210 9.76 6.87 17.41
CA ILE A 210 10.55 5.71 17.81
C ILE A 210 11.61 6.20 18.79
N GLU A 211 11.59 5.60 19.98
CA GLU A 211 12.54 5.84 21.05
C GLU A 211 13.63 4.75 21.10
N ALA A 212 14.54 4.90 22.03
CA ALA A 212 15.57 3.89 22.24
C ALA A 212 14.97 2.50 22.52
N ASP A 213 15.69 1.45 22.14
CA ASP A 213 15.30 0.04 22.30
C ASP A 213 13.97 -0.35 21.60
N GLY A 214 13.56 0.39 20.55
CA GLY A 214 12.34 0.10 19.81
C GLY A 214 11.05 0.47 20.54
N LYS A 215 11.13 1.21 21.64
CA LYS A 215 9.94 1.77 22.31
C LYS A 215 9.29 2.83 21.45
N LEU A 216 8.03 3.07 21.70
CA LEU A 216 7.24 4.09 21.01
C LEU A 216 6.81 5.18 21.97
N GLY A 217 6.98 6.43 21.56
CA GLY A 217 6.52 7.61 22.28
C GLY A 217 5.02 7.85 22.09
N ALA A 218 4.53 9.00 22.57
CA ALA A 218 3.13 9.37 22.50
C ALA A 218 2.64 9.51 21.05
N ARG A 219 1.52 8.83 20.75
CA ARG A 219 0.93 8.85 19.40
C ARG A 219 0.30 10.17 19.02
N THR A 220 0.38 10.49 17.74
CA THR A 220 -0.40 11.54 17.09
C THR A 220 -1.17 10.97 15.90
N VAL A 221 -2.15 11.72 15.38
CA VAL A 221 -2.80 11.35 14.12
C VAL A 221 -1.93 11.86 12.97
N TRP A 222 -1.40 10.95 12.16
CA TRP A 222 -0.65 11.31 10.96
C TRP A 222 -1.58 11.77 9.84
N ALA A 223 -2.63 11.00 9.52
CA ALA A 223 -3.64 11.36 8.54
C ALA A 223 -4.99 10.70 8.86
N ARG A 224 -6.09 11.34 8.45
CA ARG A 224 -7.42 10.72 8.38
C ARG A 224 -7.73 10.45 6.91
N LEU A 225 -8.26 9.28 6.58
CA LEU A 225 -8.52 8.95 5.18
C LEU A 225 -9.49 9.91 4.52
N ARG A 226 -10.51 10.36 5.24
CA ARG A 226 -11.49 11.34 4.75
C ARG A 226 -10.90 12.70 4.37
N ASP A 227 -9.72 13.04 4.95
CA ASP A 227 -9.01 14.28 4.64
C ASP A 227 -8.09 14.09 3.41
N LEU A 228 -7.76 12.85 3.06
CA LEU A 228 -6.96 12.50 1.90
C LEU A 228 -7.82 12.36 0.64
N ALA A 229 -8.94 11.65 0.77
CA ALA A 229 -9.82 11.36 -0.35
C ALA A 229 -11.29 11.26 0.12
N PRO A 230 -12.26 11.68 -0.71
CA PRO A 230 -13.67 11.55 -0.36
C PRO A 230 -14.04 10.06 -0.17
N PRO A 231 -15.02 9.76 0.71
CA PRO A 231 -15.53 8.42 0.89
C PRO A 231 -16.14 7.87 -0.40
N THR A 232 -16.10 6.56 -0.57
CA THR A 232 -16.76 5.88 -1.70
C THR A 232 -18.10 5.28 -1.26
N PRO A 233 -19.02 4.95 -2.20
CA PRO A 233 -20.32 4.37 -1.85
C PRO A 233 -20.25 3.01 -1.16
N HIS A 234 -19.10 2.33 -1.20
CA HIS A 234 -18.91 1.01 -0.61
C HIS A 234 -18.34 1.05 0.81
N GLU A 235 -17.90 2.23 1.27
CA GLU A 235 -17.36 2.38 2.63
C GLU A 235 -18.46 2.26 3.68
N ASP A 236 -18.18 1.47 4.71
CA ASP A 236 -18.97 1.39 5.93
C ASP A 236 -18.09 1.61 7.18
N ALA A 237 -18.66 1.44 8.36
CA ALA A 237 -17.95 1.68 9.62
C ALA A 237 -16.83 0.64 9.92
N TYR A 238 -16.81 -0.46 9.21
CA TYR A 238 -15.78 -1.50 9.33
C TYR A 238 -14.61 -1.29 8.36
N ASN A 239 -14.70 -0.34 7.44
CA ASN A 239 -13.69 -0.08 6.44
C ASN A 239 -12.71 1.01 6.88
N GLY A 240 -11.52 0.99 6.32
CA GLY A 240 -10.50 1.97 6.66
C GLY A 240 -9.14 1.66 6.04
N PRO A 241 -8.06 2.25 6.58
CA PRO A 241 -6.71 1.90 6.15
C PRO A 241 -6.38 0.48 6.61
N ASP A 242 -6.01 -0.35 5.64
CA ASP A 242 -5.58 -1.74 5.83
C ASP A 242 -4.06 -1.81 5.73
N GLY A 243 -3.48 -2.49 4.74
CA GLY A 243 -2.05 -2.49 4.51
C GLY A 243 -1.49 -1.07 4.30
N LEU A 244 -0.34 -0.80 4.89
CA LEU A 244 0.35 0.49 4.83
C LEU A 244 1.84 0.27 4.58
N LYS A 245 2.38 0.80 3.49
CA LYS A 245 3.78 0.61 3.11
C LYS A 245 4.42 1.90 2.62
N LEU A 246 5.68 2.12 2.98
CA LEU A 246 6.53 3.14 2.34
C LEU A 246 7.09 2.56 1.04
N GLY A 247 6.77 3.20 -0.08
CA GLY A 247 7.25 2.79 -1.39
C GLY A 247 8.71 3.20 -1.66
N PRO A 248 9.37 2.54 -2.62
CA PRO A 248 10.73 2.88 -3.02
C PRO A 248 10.85 4.28 -3.64
N ASP A 249 9.74 4.87 -4.06
CA ASP A 249 9.61 6.25 -4.54
C ASP A 249 9.50 7.28 -3.41
N GLY A 250 9.49 6.84 -2.16
CA GLY A 250 9.40 7.68 -0.96
C GLY A 250 7.97 8.14 -0.62
N HIS A 251 6.94 7.56 -1.26
CA HIS A 251 5.55 7.83 -0.95
C HIS A 251 4.93 6.70 -0.12
N TYR A 252 3.88 7.03 0.62
CA TYR A 252 3.13 6.07 1.43
C TYR A 252 1.96 5.51 0.62
N TYR A 253 1.87 4.21 0.56
CA TYR A 253 0.80 3.49 -0.10
C TYR A 253 -0.13 2.93 0.97
N ILE A 254 -1.41 3.28 0.91
CA ILE A 254 -2.43 2.89 1.87
C ILE A 254 -3.50 2.09 1.12
N ALA A 255 -3.60 0.80 1.41
CA ALA A 255 -4.73 -0.01 0.96
C ALA A 255 -5.98 0.53 1.67
N GLN A 256 -6.95 1.02 0.90
CA GLN A 256 -8.21 1.51 1.47
C GLN A 256 -9.27 0.43 1.32
N ASN A 257 -9.40 -0.37 2.38
CA ASN A 257 -10.41 -1.41 2.48
C ASN A 257 -11.80 -0.79 2.39
N GLY A 258 -12.69 -1.40 1.60
CA GLY A 258 -14.04 -0.91 1.33
C GLY A 258 -14.14 0.17 0.26
N SER A 259 -13.03 0.59 -0.34
CA SER A 259 -13.01 1.73 -1.27
C SER A 259 -12.47 1.40 -2.66
N ALA A 260 -12.12 0.14 -2.93
CA ALA A 260 -11.62 -0.33 -4.22
C ALA A 260 -10.39 0.45 -4.73
N ARG A 261 -9.52 0.90 -3.83
CA ARG A 261 -8.35 1.71 -4.22
C ARG A 261 -7.18 1.63 -3.25
N VAL A 262 -6.01 1.97 -3.78
CA VAL A 262 -4.82 2.29 -2.98
C VAL A 262 -4.61 3.81 -3.07
N LEU A 263 -4.44 4.48 -1.93
CA LEU A 263 -4.05 5.88 -1.87
C LEU A 263 -2.52 5.98 -1.88
N VAL A 264 -1.97 6.82 -2.75
CA VAL A 264 -0.54 7.15 -2.77
C VAL A 264 -0.38 8.56 -2.23
N VAL A 265 0.32 8.69 -1.10
CA VAL A 265 0.33 9.91 -0.28
C VAL A 265 1.78 10.36 -0.07
N THR A 266 2.03 11.66 -0.18
CA THR A 266 3.34 12.24 0.09
C THR A 266 3.65 12.31 1.60
N GLU A 267 4.90 12.58 1.95
CA GLU A 267 5.32 12.77 3.35
C GLU A 267 4.56 13.94 4.03
N GLU A 268 4.19 14.97 3.26
CA GLU A 268 3.39 16.12 3.71
C GLU A 268 1.88 15.79 3.81
N ARG A 269 1.51 14.51 3.64
CA ARG A 269 0.13 14.02 3.75
C ARG A 269 -0.79 14.58 2.67
N LYS A 270 -0.27 14.73 1.45
CA LYS A 270 -1.04 15.13 0.28
C LYS A 270 -1.30 13.91 -0.60
N LEU A 271 -2.54 13.72 -1.01
CA LEU A 271 -2.85 12.69 -2.00
C LEU A 271 -2.17 13.03 -3.32
N LEU A 272 -1.31 12.15 -3.79
CA LEU A 272 -0.63 12.26 -5.07
C LEU A 272 -1.46 11.63 -6.20
N ARG A 273 -1.99 10.44 -5.94
CA ARG A 273 -2.86 9.69 -6.87
C ARG A 273 -3.61 8.57 -6.15
N THR A 274 -4.59 8.01 -6.85
CA THR A 274 -5.22 6.74 -6.48
C THR A 274 -4.84 5.67 -7.51
N ILE A 275 -4.78 4.41 -7.06
CA ILE A 275 -4.73 3.24 -7.92
C ILE A 275 -6.04 2.50 -7.71
N ASP A 276 -6.90 2.55 -8.72
CA ASP A 276 -8.20 1.88 -8.66
C ASP A 276 -8.01 0.37 -8.84
N VAL A 277 -8.72 -0.41 -8.03
CA VAL A 277 -8.61 -1.87 -7.95
C VAL A 277 -10.00 -2.48 -8.10
N PRO A 278 -10.19 -3.57 -8.87
CA PRO A 278 -11.51 -4.17 -9.07
C PRO A 278 -12.14 -4.73 -7.80
N THR A 279 -11.33 -5.15 -6.83
CA THR A 279 -11.80 -5.67 -5.53
C THR A 279 -12.13 -4.52 -4.58
N PRO A 280 -13.35 -4.47 -3.99
CA PRO A 280 -13.73 -3.40 -3.06
C PRO A 280 -12.90 -3.41 -1.76
N TYR A 281 -12.55 -4.59 -1.27
CA TYR A 281 -11.80 -4.76 -0.02
C TYR A 281 -10.32 -4.95 -0.34
N VAL A 282 -9.63 -3.83 -0.63
CA VAL A 282 -8.18 -3.84 -0.87
C VAL A 282 -7.49 -4.07 0.46
N THR A 283 -6.66 -5.10 0.54
CA THR A 283 -6.09 -5.56 1.80
C THR A 283 -4.66 -5.09 2.00
N ASN A 284 -3.74 -5.33 1.06
CA ASN A 284 -2.33 -4.99 1.30
C ASN A 284 -1.56 -4.70 -0.01
N ILE A 285 -0.30 -4.29 0.15
CA ILE A 285 0.57 -3.87 -0.95
C ILE A 285 1.99 -4.42 -0.74
N ALA A 286 2.67 -4.77 -1.84
CA ALA A 286 4.10 -4.98 -1.89
C ALA A 286 4.71 -4.32 -3.14
N PHE A 287 6.02 -4.10 -3.11
CA PHE A 287 6.73 -3.51 -4.24
C PHE A 287 7.56 -4.57 -4.94
N GLY A 288 7.58 -4.52 -6.28
CA GLY A 288 8.40 -5.40 -7.12
C GLY A 288 9.88 -5.04 -7.09
N PRO A 289 10.64 -5.52 -8.09
CA PRO A 289 12.08 -5.24 -8.17
C PRO A 289 12.39 -3.75 -8.07
N ALA A 290 13.50 -3.42 -7.42
CA ALA A 290 13.95 -2.04 -7.31
C ALA A 290 14.01 -1.36 -8.69
N GLY A 291 13.46 -0.15 -8.80
CA GLY A 291 13.40 0.62 -10.04
C GLY A 291 12.38 0.16 -11.08
N SER A 292 11.62 -0.92 -10.83
CA SER A 292 10.59 -1.41 -11.77
C SER A 292 9.32 -0.57 -11.79
N GLY A 293 9.03 0.19 -10.73
CA GLY A 293 7.75 0.85 -10.54
C GLY A 293 6.57 -0.10 -10.31
N THR A 294 6.82 -1.39 -10.14
CA THR A 294 5.79 -2.41 -9.95
C THR A 294 5.23 -2.36 -8.53
N VAL A 295 3.92 -2.38 -8.42
CA VAL A 295 3.17 -2.53 -7.16
C VAL A 295 2.31 -3.78 -7.26
N PHE A 296 2.44 -4.68 -6.30
CA PHE A 296 1.53 -5.81 -6.11
C PHE A 296 0.46 -5.42 -5.12
N ILE A 297 -0.79 -5.79 -5.41
CA ILE A 297 -1.95 -5.41 -4.60
C ILE A 297 -2.78 -6.66 -4.38
N THR A 298 -3.21 -6.86 -3.14
CA THR A 298 -4.14 -7.92 -2.76
C THR A 298 -5.50 -7.32 -2.41
N GLY A 299 -6.58 -8.06 -2.65
CA GLY A 299 -7.91 -7.61 -2.27
C GLY A 299 -8.98 -8.68 -2.44
N ALA A 300 -10.07 -8.53 -1.70
CA ALA A 300 -11.20 -9.43 -1.69
C ALA A 300 -12.44 -8.80 -2.35
N PHE A 301 -13.26 -9.62 -3.00
CA PHE A 301 -14.58 -9.24 -3.50
C PHE A 301 -15.65 -9.32 -2.41
N GLU A 302 -15.42 -10.16 -1.39
CA GLU A 302 -16.32 -10.40 -0.26
C GLU A 302 -15.50 -10.59 1.03
N GLN A 303 -15.90 -9.93 2.11
CA GLN A 303 -15.20 -10.04 3.39
C GLN A 303 -16.00 -10.74 4.50
N TRP A 304 -17.31 -10.97 4.30
CA TRP A 304 -18.19 -11.52 5.34
C TRP A 304 -18.64 -12.94 5.08
N LYS A 305 -18.55 -13.40 3.83
CA LYS A 305 -19.15 -14.68 3.42
C LYS A 305 -18.14 -15.57 2.69
N PRO A 306 -17.95 -16.81 3.17
CA PRO A 306 -17.14 -17.77 2.44
C PRO A 306 -17.73 -18.03 1.02
N PRO A 307 -16.87 -18.36 0.05
CA PRO A 307 -15.46 -18.72 0.17
C PRO A 307 -14.48 -17.54 0.20
N PHE A 308 -14.93 -16.31 0.43
CA PHE A 308 -14.13 -15.09 0.46
C PHE A 308 -13.34 -14.86 -0.82
N PRO A 309 -13.98 -14.79 -2.00
CA PRO A 309 -13.29 -14.62 -3.27
C PRO A 309 -12.47 -13.32 -3.29
N GLY A 310 -11.32 -13.37 -3.92
CA GLY A 310 -10.43 -12.23 -4.04
C GLY A 310 -9.50 -12.38 -5.23
N ALA A 311 -8.57 -11.46 -5.39
CA ALA A 311 -7.60 -11.49 -6.46
C ALA A 311 -6.29 -10.82 -6.04
N VAL A 312 -5.22 -11.19 -6.73
CA VAL A 312 -3.91 -10.57 -6.62
C VAL A 312 -3.62 -9.84 -7.93
N TYR A 313 -3.15 -8.61 -7.84
CA TYR A 313 -2.90 -7.74 -8.97
C TYR A 313 -1.45 -7.28 -9.03
N ARG A 314 -1.02 -6.94 -10.24
CA ARG A 314 0.19 -6.19 -10.53
C ARG A 314 -0.17 -4.89 -11.23
N TRP A 315 0.19 -3.77 -10.63
CA TRP A 315 0.11 -2.44 -11.21
C TRP A 315 1.50 -1.95 -11.60
N GLY A 316 1.59 -1.19 -12.69
CA GLY A 316 2.85 -0.62 -13.17
C GLY A 316 3.30 -1.19 -14.52
N PRO A 317 4.48 -0.74 -15.01
CA PRO A 317 4.98 -1.15 -16.32
C PRO A 317 5.13 -2.66 -16.42
N ALA A 318 4.92 -3.21 -17.62
CA ALA A 318 5.26 -4.60 -17.88
C ALA A 318 6.76 -4.79 -17.63
N THR A 319 7.14 -5.71 -16.76
CA THR A 319 8.54 -6.14 -16.65
C THR A 319 8.96 -6.73 -18.01
N ARG A 320 9.98 -6.11 -18.62
CA ARG A 320 10.59 -6.63 -19.85
C ARG A 320 11.35 -7.89 -19.57
#